data_e78aa63ed071041297ecc50d7d2f072c
#
_entry.id   e78aa63ed071041297ecc50d7d2f072c
#
_cell.length_a   1.000
_cell.length_b   1.000
_cell.length_c   1.000
_cell.angle_alpha   90.00
_cell.angle_beta   90.00
_cell.angle_gamma   90.00
#
_symmetry.space_group_name_H-M   'P 1'
#
loop_
_entity.id
_entity.type
_entity.pdbx_description
1 polymer ?
#
loop_
_entity_poly.entity_id
_entity_poly.type
_entity_poly.pdbx_seq_one_letter_code
_entity_poly.pdbx_strand_id
1 'polypeptide(L)'
;MAKPKIVYEDIRAKKISYGSVRDKKRVRYIVIHYTGNKGDTARGNGLYFKNGNTRSAGAHFFVDPEGKIVKSVPINRPAWSVGGFFTKENGAGNYYLSCTNANSVSIELCDYTKGYISAKQEAALKQLIKYIRYYCPNASTIIRHWDVNGKTCPAPMASKNNSKWKKLLKATKG
;
A
#
# COMPACT_ATOMS: atom_id res chain seq x y z
N MET A 1 -2.21 -0.06 -23.55
CA MET A 1 -3.29 -0.52 -22.62
C MET A 1 -4.26 0.62 -22.39
N ALA A 2 -5.58 0.36 -22.41
CA ALA A 2 -6.58 1.37 -22.08
C ALA A 2 -6.48 1.79 -20.60
N LYS A 3 -6.79 3.06 -20.30
CA LYS A 3 -6.79 3.59 -18.94
C LYS A 3 -7.82 2.86 -18.08
N PRO A 4 -7.43 2.23 -16.95
CA PRO A 4 -8.36 1.55 -16.07
C PRO A 4 -9.39 2.52 -15.49
N LYS A 5 -10.67 2.15 -15.58
CA LYS A 5 -11.73 2.86 -14.87
C LYS A 5 -11.69 2.47 -13.40
N ILE A 6 -11.44 3.44 -12.54
CA ILE A 6 -11.40 3.27 -11.08
C ILE A 6 -12.10 4.47 -10.43
N VAL A 7 -12.90 4.20 -9.41
CA VAL A 7 -13.53 5.24 -8.60
C VAL A 7 -12.77 5.35 -7.28
N TYR A 8 -12.33 6.55 -6.95
CA TYR A 8 -11.69 6.86 -5.68
C TYR A 8 -12.04 8.28 -5.22
N GLU A 9 -12.00 8.50 -3.92
CA GLU A 9 -12.06 9.83 -3.32
C GLU A 9 -10.62 10.39 -3.17
N ASP A 10 -10.37 11.62 -3.59
CA ASP A 10 -9.06 12.28 -3.41
C ASP A 10 -9.08 13.08 -2.11
N ILE A 11 -8.48 12.53 -1.06
CA ILE A 11 -8.33 13.20 0.25
C ILE A 11 -6.85 13.41 0.50
N ARG A 12 -6.33 14.56 0.08
CA ARG A 12 -4.92 14.87 0.12
C ARG A 12 -4.37 14.93 1.55
N ALA A 13 -3.37 14.10 1.84
CA ALA A 13 -2.62 14.15 3.10
C ALA A 13 -1.88 15.47 3.29
N LYS A 14 -1.57 15.83 4.54
CA LYS A 14 -0.65 16.92 4.87
C LYS A 14 0.72 16.70 4.23
N LYS A 15 1.40 17.81 3.92
CA LYS A 15 2.72 17.81 3.27
C LYS A 15 3.79 17.02 4.04
N ILE A 16 3.67 16.91 5.35
CA ILE A 16 4.55 16.08 6.19
C ILE A 16 4.52 14.60 5.84
N SER A 17 3.46 14.11 5.15
CA SER A 17 3.25 12.70 4.81
C SER A 17 4.01 12.23 3.56
N TYR A 18 4.61 13.12 2.78
CA TYR A 18 5.20 12.77 1.50
C TYR A 18 6.31 13.74 1.06
N GLY A 19 7.14 13.29 0.14
CA GLY A 19 8.28 14.05 -0.39
C GLY A 19 7.99 14.80 -1.69
N SER A 20 9.07 15.28 -2.32
CA SER A 20 9.07 16.03 -3.58
C SER A 20 8.58 15.18 -4.75
N VAL A 21 8.23 15.83 -5.86
CA VAL A 21 7.80 15.13 -7.09
C VAL A 21 8.91 14.21 -7.60
N ARG A 22 8.51 13.03 -8.06
CA ARG A 22 9.39 12.03 -8.68
C ARG A 22 8.85 11.61 -10.06
N ASP A 23 9.71 11.10 -10.92
CA ASP A 23 9.28 10.42 -12.12
C ASP A 23 8.59 9.10 -11.74
N LYS A 24 7.39 8.88 -12.26
CA LYS A 24 6.59 7.66 -12.05
C LYS A 24 7.26 6.40 -12.62
N LYS A 25 8.14 6.53 -13.61
CA LYS A 25 8.94 5.42 -14.15
C LYS A 25 9.95 4.85 -13.13
N ARG A 26 10.28 5.61 -12.07
CA ARG A 26 11.13 5.12 -10.96
C ARG A 26 10.41 4.13 -10.06
N VAL A 27 9.08 4.09 -10.07
CA VAL A 27 8.29 3.18 -9.23
C VAL A 27 8.43 1.75 -9.75
N ARG A 28 8.97 0.86 -8.93
CA ARG A 28 9.18 -0.57 -9.20
C ARG A 28 8.32 -1.48 -8.35
N TYR A 29 7.92 -0.99 -7.17
CA TYR A 29 7.26 -1.79 -6.14
C TYR A 29 5.88 -1.25 -5.81
N ILE A 30 4.93 -2.16 -5.60
CA ILE A 30 3.65 -1.90 -4.94
C ILE A 30 3.74 -2.59 -3.59
N VAL A 31 3.68 -1.82 -2.51
CA VAL A 31 3.84 -2.33 -1.15
C VAL A 31 2.49 -2.40 -0.46
N ILE A 32 2.13 -3.59 -0.03
CA ILE A 32 0.90 -3.85 0.73
C ILE A 32 1.18 -3.69 2.22
N HIS A 33 0.35 -2.87 2.84
CA HIS A 33 0.31 -2.61 4.27
C HIS A 33 -1.09 -2.90 4.82
N TYR A 34 -1.24 -2.75 6.12
CA TYR A 34 -2.54 -2.71 6.78
C TYR A 34 -2.54 -1.61 7.84
N THR A 35 -3.69 -1.01 8.09
CA THR A 35 -3.82 0.05 9.10
C THR A 35 -3.67 -0.49 10.53
N GLY A 36 -3.99 -1.77 10.74
CA GLY A 36 -3.99 -2.42 12.05
C GLY A 36 -5.15 -2.01 12.95
N ASN A 37 -6.10 -1.25 12.44
CA ASN A 37 -7.27 -0.77 13.18
C ASN A 37 -8.51 -1.57 12.79
N LYS A 38 -9.27 -2.03 13.80
CA LYS A 38 -10.54 -2.72 13.58
C LYS A 38 -11.64 -1.71 13.24
N GLY A 39 -12.42 -1.99 12.20
CA GLY A 39 -13.58 -1.19 11.82
C GLY A 39 -13.24 0.16 11.19
N ASP A 40 -11.98 0.40 10.82
CA ASP A 40 -11.63 1.65 10.17
C ASP A 40 -11.99 1.63 8.66
N THR A 41 -12.09 2.82 8.09
CA THR A 41 -12.49 3.02 6.70
C THR A 41 -11.41 3.75 5.91
N ALA A 42 -11.44 3.60 4.60
CA ALA A 42 -10.54 4.33 3.71
C ALA A 42 -10.69 5.85 3.90
N ARG A 43 -11.94 6.33 4.03
CA ARG A 43 -12.24 7.76 4.22
C ARG A 43 -11.75 8.27 5.58
N GLY A 44 -11.96 7.51 6.66
CA GLY A 44 -11.48 7.86 7.99
C GLY A 44 -9.96 8.03 8.03
N ASN A 45 -9.22 7.09 7.43
CA ASN A 45 -7.77 7.18 7.30
C ASN A 45 -7.33 8.37 6.44
N GLY A 46 -7.99 8.59 5.30
CA GLY A 46 -7.72 9.77 4.47
C GLY A 46 -7.86 11.08 5.23
N LEU A 47 -8.95 11.23 6.00
CA LEU A 47 -9.19 12.42 6.83
C LEU A 47 -8.17 12.56 7.96
N TYR A 48 -7.75 11.47 8.60
CA TYR A 48 -6.67 11.50 9.58
C TYR A 48 -5.38 12.05 8.98
N PHE A 49 -4.94 11.55 7.83
CA PHE A 49 -3.73 12.04 7.18
C PHE A 49 -3.85 13.47 6.64
N LYS A 50 -5.06 13.89 6.31
CA LYS A 50 -5.35 15.28 5.91
C LYS A 50 -5.33 16.25 7.10
N ASN A 51 -5.90 15.88 8.24
CA ASN A 51 -6.19 16.80 9.33
C ASN A 51 -5.38 16.52 10.60
N GLY A 52 -5.21 15.25 10.98
CA GLY A 52 -4.68 14.82 12.28
C GLY A 52 -3.22 14.37 12.27
N ASN A 53 -2.64 14.04 11.11
CA ASN A 53 -1.29 13.52 11.07
C ASN A 53 -0.24 14.56 11.49
N THR A 54 0.58 14.21 12.48
CA THR A 54 1.69 15.02 13.00
C THR A 54 3.06 14.38 12.77
N ARG A 55 3.10 13.22 12.09
CA ARG A 55 4.31 12.43 11.88
C ARG A 55 4.68 12.38 10.40
N SER A 56 5.97 12.19 10.09
CA SER A 56 6.46 11.84 8.76
C SER A 56 6.04 10.42 8.38
N ALA A 57 4.73 10.23 8.20
CA ALA A 57 4.11 8.97 7.81
C ALA A 57 2.97 9.25 6.82
N GLY A 58 2.72 8.30 5.89
CA GLY A 58 1.65 8.42 4.91
C GLY A 58 1.59 7.21 3.99
N ALA A 59 0.48 7.07 3.29
CA ALA A 59 0.29 6.07 2.24
C ALA A 59 -0.31 6.71 0.99
N HIS A 60 -0.13 6.06 -0.16
CA HIS A 60 -0.71 6.55 -1.40
C HIS A 60 -2.21 6.27 -1.46
N PHE A 61 -2.61 5.08 -1.03
CA PHE A 61 -4.00 4.64 -1.09
C PHE A 61 -4.41 3.90 0.17
N PHE A 62 -5.70 4.06 0.52
CA PHE A 62 -6.41 3.27 1.51
C PHE A 62 -7.55 2.53 0.80
N VAL A 63 -7.74 1.25 1.13
CA VAL A 63 -8.81 0.41 0.57
C VAL A 63 -9.54 -0.28 1.71
N ASP A 64 -10.85 -0.07 1.84
CA ASP A 64 -11.65 -0.63 2.93
C ASP A 64 -12.48 -1.86 2.51
N PRO A 65 -13.09 -2.58 3.46
CA PRO A 65 -13.89 -3.79 3.19
C PRO A 65 -15.07 -3.57 2.24
N GLU A 66 -15.60 -2.34 2.14
CA GLU A 66 -16.67 -1.99 1.19
C GLU A 66 -16.13 -1.70 -0.22
N GLY A 67 -14.81 -1.83 -0.43
CA GLY A 67 -14.16 -1.57 -1.71
C GLY A 67 -14.01 -0.08 -2.02
N LYS A 68 -14.22 0.78 -1.03
CA LYS A 68 -13.95 2.21 -1.20
C LYS A 68 -12.45 2.45 -1.23
N ILE A 69 -12.03 3.32 -2.13
CA ILE A 69 -10.63 3.71 -2.32
C ILE A 69 -10.49 5.19 -2.02
N VAL A 70 -9.52 5.53 -1.20
CA VAL A 70 -9.07 6.90 -1.00
C VAL A 70 -7.65 7.04 -1.52
N LYS A 71 -7.41 8.04 -2.37
CA LYS A 71 -6.08 8.49 -2.77
C LYS A 71 -5.64 9.62 -1.83
N SER A 72 -4.61 9.37 -1.06
CA SER A 72 -4.11 10.29 -0.04
C SER A 72 -2.82 10.98 -0.47
N VAL A 73 -1.86 10.24 -1.01
CA VAL A 73 -0.64 10.81 -1.59
C VAL A 73 -0.63 10.57 -3.10
N PRO A 74 -0.29 11.57 -3.94
CA PRO A 74 -0.16 11.38 -5.38
C PRO A 74 0.94 10.39 -5.72
N ILE A 75 0.71 9.52 -6.72
CA ILE A 75 1.70 8.50 -7.12
C ILE A 75 3.01 9.07 -7.70
N ASN A 76 3.01 10.31 -8.14
CA ASN A 76 4.21 11.04 -8.55
C ASN A 76 4.97 11.68 -7.36
N ARG A 77 4.67 11.29 -6.12
CA ARG A 77 5.40 11.67 -4.90
C ARG A 77 5.67 10.44 -4.06
N PRO A 78 6.81 10.34 -3.35
CA PRO A 78 7.01 9.27 -2.38
C PRO A 78 6.15 9.51 -1.14
N ALA A 79 5.39 8.52 -0.70
CA ALA A 79 4.77 8.51 0.63
C ALA A 79 5.75 7.92 1.65
N TRP A 80 5.75 8.43 2.87
CA TRP A 80 6.61 7.91 3.95
C TRP A 80 6.01 6.66 4.58
N SER A 81 6.18 5.51 3.94
CA SER A 81 5.48 4.26 4.27
C SER A 81 6.38 3.05 4.55
N VAL A 82 7.57 2.98 3.96
CA VAL A 82 8.45 1.80 4.08
C VAL A 82 9.70 2.04 4.93
N GLY A 83 9.67 3.05 5.78
CA GLY A 83 10.70 3.28 6.79
C GLY A 83 10.56 2.35 7.99
N GLY A 84 11.54 2.41 8.89
CA GLY A 84 11.57 1.66 10.14
C GLY A 84 12.87 0.90 10.32
N PHE A 85 13.01 0.23 11.46
CA PHE A 85 14.16 -0.61 11.77
C PHE A 85 14.17 -1.84 10.86
N PHE A 86 15.39 -2.26 10.49
CA PHE A 86 15.57 -3.47 9.71
C PHE A 86 15.71 -4.68 10.64
N THR A 87 14.97 -5.74 10.33
CA THR A 87 15.19 -7.08 10.89
C THR A 87 15.05 -8.11 9.76
N LYS A 88 16.00 -9.05 9.69
CA LYS A 88 16.04 -10.14 8.73
C LYS A 88 15.77 -11.47 9.42
N GLU A 89 14.58 -11.63 9.98
CA GLU A 89 14.17 -12.87 10.64
C GLU A 89 13.19 -13.65 9.75
N ASN A 90 13.30 -14.97 9.76
CA ASN A 90 12.34 -15.88 9.13
C ASN A 90 12.02 -15.59 7.66
N GLY A 91 12.98 -15.03 6.91
CA GLY A 91 12.81 -14.68 5.49
C GLY A 91 12.20 -13.31 5.23
N ALA A 92 12.10 -12.45 6.26
CA ALA A 92 11.74 -11.04 6.13
C ALA A 92 12.87 -10.21 5.52
N GLY A 93 12.58 -8.98 5.12
CA GLY A 93 13.59 -7.98 4.77
C GLY A 93 14.37 -8.26 3.46
N ASN A 94 13.87 -9.13 2.59
CA ASN A 94 14.56 -9.47 1.33
C ASN A 94 14.68 -8.30 0.35
N TYR A 95 13.88 -7.25 0.52
CA TYR A 95 13.89 -6.04 -0.31
C TYR A 95 14.46 -4.83 0.44
N TYR A 96 15.17 -5.06 1.55
CA TYR A 96 15.82 -3.97 2.29
C TYR A 96 16.82 -3.23 1.39
N LEU A 97 16.81 -1.92 1.45
CA LEU A 97 17.54 -0.99 0.57
C LEU A 97 17.15 -1.04 -0.92
N SER A 98 16.61 -2.16 -1.41
CA SER A 98 16.12 -2.26 -2.80
C SER A 98 14.78 -1.56 -2.99
N CYS A 99 13.84 -1.74 -2.04
CA CYS A 99 12.58 -1.02 -2.01
C CYS A 99 12.66 0.14 -1.02
N THR A 100 12.39 1.34 -1.50
CA THR A 100 12.41 2.58 -0.74
C THR A 100 11.14 3.40 -0.99
N ASN A 101 10.89 4.43 -0.20
CA ASN A 101 9.80 5.36 -0.47
C ASN A 101 9.92 6.00 -1.87
N ALA A 102 11.15 6.20 -2.37
CA ALA A 102 11.41 6.83 -3.66
C ALA A 102 10.99 5.97 -4.87
N ASN A 103 10.91 4.66 -4.73
CA ASN A 103 10.62 3.73 -5.82
C ASN A 103 9.42 2.80 -5.58
N SER A 104 8.56 3.13 -4.61
CA SER A 104 7.38 2.35 -4.28
C SER A 104 6.09 3.17 -4.23
N VAL A 105 4.96 2.47 -4.41
CA VAL A 105 3.61 2.95 -4.11
C VAL A 105 3.02 2.06 -3.03
N SER A 106 2.51 2.64 -1.96
CA SER A 106 1.94 1.95 -0.80
C SER A 106 0.41 1.91 -0.84
N ILE A 107 -0.15 0.76 -0.47
CA ILE A 107 -1.59 0.53 -0.32
C ILE A 107 -1.84 -0.01 1.08
N GLU A 108 -2.66 0.67 1.85
CA GLU A 108 -3.13 0.26 3.18
C GLU A 108 -4.46 -0.46 3.07
N LEU A 109 -4.51 -1.70 3.57
CA LEU A 109 -5.76 -2.44 3.75
C LEU A 109 -6.38 -2.02 5.09
N CYS A 110 -7.56 -1.37 5.03
CA CYS A 110 -8.31 -0.99 6.22
C CYS A 110 -9.05 -2.22 6.80
N ASP A 111 -9.26 -2.23 8.11
CA ASP A 111 -9.94 -3.29 8.88
C ASP A 111 -9.38 -4.71 8.62
N TYR A 112 -8.11 -4.82 8.23
CA TYR A 112 -7.47 -6.10 7.94
C TYR A 112 -6.80 -6.73 9.18
N THR A 113 -7.44 -6.65 10.34
CA THR A 113 -6.86 -7.13 11.62
C THR A 113 -6.96 -8.64 11.79
N LYS A 114 -8.04 -9.25 11.26
CA LYS A 114 -8.27 -10.71 11.32
C LYS A 114 -7.73 -11.47 10.11
N GLY A 115 -7.11 -10.79 9.15
CA GLY A 115 -6.59 -11.39 7.92
C GLY A 115 -7.68 -11.88 6.96
N TYR A 116 -8.86 -11.27 7.00
CA TYR A 116 -9.94 -11.47 6.05
C TYR A 116 -10.02 -10.28 5.10
N ILE A 117 -10.00 -10.54 3.82
CA ILE A 117 -10.26 -9.56 2.76
C ILE A 117 -11.64 -9.85 2.19
N SER A 118 -12.54 -8.87 2.18
CA SER A 118 -13.85 -8.99 1.55
C SER A 118 -13.70 -9.10 0.02
N ALA A 119 -14.70 -9.68 -0.65
CA ALA A 119 -14.71 -9.74 -2.11
C ALA A 119 -14.65 -8.34 -2.76
N LYS A 120 -15.32 -7.36 -2.16
CA LYS A 120 -15.31 -5.96 -2.61
C LYS A 120 -13.91 -5.33 -2.46
N GLN A 121 -13.26 -5.53 -1.31
CA GLN A 121 -11.91 -5.02 -1.05
C GLN A 121 -10.88 -5.65 -2.00
N GLU A 122 -10.99 -6.97 -2.25
CA GLU A 122 -10.13 -7.67 -3.21
C GLU A 122 -10.34 -7.16 -4.64
N ALA A 123 -11.58 -6.97 -5.08
CA ALA A 123 -11.90 -6.42 -6.39
C ALA A 123 -11.36 -4.99 -6.55
N ALA A 124 -11.54 -4.14 -5.55
CA ALA A 124 -11.00 -2.78 -5.52
C ALA A 124 -9.47 -2.77 -5.58
N LEU A 125 -8.81 -3.64 -4.82
CA LEU A 125 -7.35 -3.79 -4.83
C LEU A 125 -6.82 -4.20 -6.22
N LYS A 126 -7.48 -5.14 -6.89
CA LYS A 126 -7.12 -5.55 -8.26
C LYS A 126 -7.20 -4.39 -9.25
N GLN A 127 -8.29 -3.63 -9.21
CA GLN A 127 -8.46 -2.45 -10.06
C GLN A 127 -7.42 -1.37 -9.75
N LEU A 128 -7.14 -1.13 -8.48
CA LEU A 128 -6.13 -0.18 -8.04
C LEU A 128 -4.72 -0.55 -8.51
N ILE A 129 -4.35 -1.84 -8.45
CA ILE A 129 -3.06 -2.31 -8.96
C ILE A 129 -2.94 -2.08 -10.47
N LYS A 130 -4.00 -2.36 -11.25
CA LYS A 130 -4.03 -2.05 -12.70
C LYS A 130 -3.87 -0.54 -12.94
N TYR A 131 -4.53 0.29 -12.14
CA TYR A 131 -4.41 1.74 -12.20
C TYR A 131 -2.97 2.21 -11.90
N ILE A 132 -2.34 1.68 -10.86
CA ILE A 132 -0.96 2.02 -10.50
C ILE A 132 -0.02 1.62 -11.65
N ARG A 133 -0.13 0.42 -12.20
CA ARG A 133 0.71 -0.07 -13.30
C ARG A 133 0.53 0.74 -14.60
N TYR A 134 -0.68 1.24 -14.85
CA TYR A 134 -0.91 2.15 -15.99
C TYR A 134 -0.09 3.44 -15.88
N TYR A 135 -0.05 4.05 -14.70
CA TYR A 135 0.71 5.29 -14.48
C TYR A 135 2.17 5.09 -14.11
N CYS A 136 2.53 3.92 -13.60
CA CYS A 136 3.86 3.51 -13.20
C CYS A 136 4.22 2.20 -13.92
N PRO A 137 4.62 2.25 -15.19
CA PRO A 137 4.75 1.03 -16.03
C PRO A 137 5.80 0.05 -15.51
N ASN A 138 6.75 0.50 -14.70
CA ASN A 138 7.78 -0.33 -14.10
C ASN A 138 7.35 -0.95 -12.74
N ALA A 139 6.14 -0.66 -12.24
CA ALA A 139 5.63 -1.18 -10.97
C ALA A 139 5.17 -2.65 -11.10
N SER A 140 6.09 -3.55 -11.39
CA SER A 140 5.83 -4.97 -11.65
C SER A 140 5.75 -5.82 -10.40
N THR A 141 6.49 -5.45 -9.35
CA THR A 141 6.68 -6.29 -8.15
C THR A 141 5.75 -5.86 -7.02
N ILE A 142 4.93 -6.80 -6.53
CA ILE A 142 4.04 -6.60 -5.38
C ILE A 142 4.67 -7.30 -4.18
N ILE A 143 4.88 -6.56 -3.09
CA ILE A 143 5.51 -7.03 -1.85
C ILE A 143 4.77 -6.50 -0.63
N ARG A 144 5.07 -7.08 0.54
CA ARG A 144 4.59 -6.59 1.83
C ARG A 144 5.63 -5.65 2.46
N HIS A 145 5.22 -4.81 3.39
CA HIS A 145 6.19 -4.06 4.22
C HIS A 145 7.13 -5.02 4.97
N TRP A 146 6.63 -6.18 5.40
CA TRP A 146 7.43 -7.26 5.98
C TRP A 146 8.58 -7.71 5.06
N ASP A 147 8.35 -7.78 3.76
CA ASP A 147 9.40 -8.14 2.78
C ASP A 147 10.46 -7.04 2.64
N VAL A 148 10.13 -5.77 3.01
CA VAL A 148 11.05 -4.64 2.88
C VAL A 148 12.04 -4.61 4.04
N ASN A 149 11.55 -4.54 5.28
CA ASN A 149 12.41 -4.33 6.45
C ASN A 149 12.12 -5.26 7.64
N GLY A 150 11.25 -6.25 7.47
CA GLY A 150 10.89 -7.20 8.53
C GLY A 150 9.79 -6.74 9.47
N LYS A 151 9.25 -5.51 9.28
CA LYS A 151 8.11 -5.04 10.07
C LYS A 151 6.93 -6.00 9.95
N THR A 152 6.27 -6.33 11.06
CA THR A 152 5.06 -7.17 11.07
C THR A 152 3.87 -6.45 10.42
N CYS A 153 3.95 -6.24 9.08
CA CYS A 153 2.97 -5.50 8.30
C CYS A 153 2.86 -6.06 6.86
N PRO A 154 1.65 -6.46 6.42
CA PRO A 154 0.42 -6.66 7.21
C PRO A 154 0.57 -7.83 8.18
N ALA A 155 0.22 -7.67 9.46
CA ALA A 155 0.44 -8.71 10.47
C ALA A 155 -0.14 -10.08 10.08
N PRO A 156 -1.37 -10.19 9.56
CA PRO A 156 -1.92 -11.48 9.18
C PRO A 156 -1.21 -12.16 7.99
N MET A 157 -0.32 -11.44 7.29
CA MET A 157 0.45 -11.94 6.15
C MET A 157 1.96 -11.95 6.42
N ALA A 158 2.43 -11.49 7.60
CA ALA A 158 3.83 -11.26 7.93
C ALA A 158 4.54 -12.55 8.39
N SER A 159 4.64 -13.54 7.51
CA SER A 159 5.45 -14.75 7.73
C SER A 159 5.91 -15.35 6.42
N LYS A 160 6.97 -16.17 6.50
CA LYS A 160 7.46 -16.97 5.37
C LYS A 160 6.37 -17.97 4.94
N ASN A 161 6.19 -18.14 3.63
CA ASN A 161 5.22 -19.10 3.08
C ASN A 161 3.74 -18.85 3.46
N ASN A 162 3.38 -17.66 3.86
CA ASN A 162 2.04 -17.28 4.31
C ASN A 162 0.98 -17.55 3.22
N SER A 163 -0.01 -18.38 3.55
CA SER A 163 -1.07 -18.81 2.61
C SER A 163 -1.98 -17.63 2.19
N LYS A 164 -2.30 -16.72 3.10
CA LYS A 164 -3.10 -15.52 2.82
C LYS A 164 -2.38 -14.60 1.84
N TRP A 165 -1.07 -14.43 2.01
CA TRP A 165 -0.23 -13.67 1.08
C TRP A 165 -0.19 -14.31 -0.31
N LYS A 166 0.04 -15.63 -0.38
CA LYS A 166 0.04 -16.37 -1.66
C LYS A 166 -1.31 -16.24 -2.38
N LYS A 167 -2.43 -16.34 -1.64
CA LYS A 167 -3.77 -16.14 -2.19
C LYS A 167 -3.95 -14.74 -2.75
N LEU A 168 -3.54 -13.70 -2.02
CA LEU A 168 -3.61 -12.30 -2.47
C LEU A 168 -2.79 -12.09 -3.74
N LEU A 169 -1.54 -12.55 -3.77
CA LEU A 169 -0.70 -12.45 -4.96
C LEU A 169 -1.32 -13.12 -6.17
N LYS A 170 -1.86 -14.33 -6.02
CA LYS A 170 -2.56 -15.04 -7.11
C LYS A 170 -3.75 -14.21 -7.61
N ALA A 171 -4.53 -13.64 -6.71
CA ALA A 171 -5.67 -12.81 -7.04
C ALA A 171 -5.31 -11.51 -7.78
N THR A 172 -4.10 -10.99 -7.58
CA THR A 172 -3.64 -9.69 -8.14
C THR A 172 -2.73 -9.83 -9.37
N LYS A 173 -2.47 -11.04 -9.84
CA LYS A 173 -1.64 -11.34 -11.02
C LYS A 173 -2.36 -11.14 -12.38
N GLY A 174 -3.59 -10.62 -12.39
CA GLY A 174 -4.36 -10.39 -13.62
C GLY A 174 -4.15 -9.01 -14.23
#